data_8a6c25f0eff281e73d69e1ff0f334400
#
_entry.id   8a6c25f0eff281e73d69e1ff0f334400
#
_cell.length_a   1.000
_cell.length_b   1.000
_cell.length_c   1.000
_cell.angle_alpha   90.00
_cell.angle_beta   90.00
_cell.angle_gamma   90.00
#
_symmetry.space_group_name_H-M   'P 1'
#
loop_
_entity.id
_entity.type
_entity.pdbx_description
1 polymer ?
#
loop_
_entity_poly.entity_id
_entity_poly.type
_entity_poly.pdbx_seq_one_letter_code
_entity_poly.pdbx_strand_id
1 'polypeptide(L)'
;EDALRGELVEHFRELFEAEPDTLFLLGPGSTIEAIAQGLSADKTLLGIDAVLRGKTIAKDLDEKGILALLDRHPKATLVLSPIGAQGFLLGRGNLQVSPEVLRRIGTKNLLAVATPAKLAATPVLRVDSGDESLDAEIRRKEYLFVLIGYRTTKLHRIQS
;
A
#
# COMPACT_ATOMS: atom_id res chain seq x y z
N GLU A 1 7.54 -19.36 1.46
CA GLU A 1 6.94 -18.17 2.10
C GLU A 1 8.02 -17.19 2.55
N ASP A 2 9.02 -17.69 3.30
CA ASP A 2 10.11 -16.82 3.75
C ASP A 2 10.97 -16.32 2.59
N ALA A 3 11.19 -17.17 1.58
CA ALA A 3 11.93 -16.78 0.39
C ALA A 3 11.21 -15.65 -0.36
N LEU A 4 9.88 -15.74 -0.46
CA LEU A 4 9.07 -14.72 -1.15
C LEU A 4 9.06 -13.41 -0.37
N ARG A 5 9.01 -13.49 0.97
CA ARG A 5 9.12 -12.28 1.81
C ARG A 5 10.48 -11.62 1.61
N GLY A 6 11.55 -12.42 1.52
CA GLY A 6 12.87 -11.90 1.25
C GLY A 6 12.96 -11.17 -0.09
N GLU A 7 12.26 -11.67 -1.11
CA GLU A 7 12.18 -11.01 -2.40
C GLU A 7 11.48 -9.66 -2.31
N LEU A 8 10.37 -9.60 -1.56
CA LEU A 8 9.65 -8.35 -1.37
C LEU A 8 10.49 -7.33 -0.59
N VAL A 9 11.20 -7.78 0.44
CA VAL A 9 12.11 -6.92 1.20
C VAL A 9 13.16 -6.31 0.26
N GLU A 10 13.77 -7.12 -0.58
CA GLU A 10 14.81 -6.65 -1.50
C GLU A 10 14.26 -5.65 -2.51
N HIS A 11 13.05 -5.91 -3.02
CA HIS A 11 12.38 -4.99 -3.92
C HIS A 11 12.15 -3.63 -3.28
N PHE A 12 11.64 -3.59 -2.06
CA PHE A 12 11.39 -2.33 -1.36
C PHE A 12 12.70 -1.62 -0.98
N ARG A 13 13.75 -2.37 -0.67
CA ARG A 13 15.06 -1.76 -0.41
C ARG A 13 15.54 -0.96 -1.63
N GLU A 14 15.46 -1.57 -2.81
CA GLU A 14 15.82 -0.88 -4.06
C GLU A 14 14.89 0.31 -4.33
N LEU A 15 13.59 0.13 -4.11
CA LEU A 15 12.60 1.17 -4.36
C LEU A 15 12.87 2.40 -3.49
N PHE A 16 13.16 2.20 -2.21
CA PHE A 16 13.46 3.31 -1.31
C PHE A 16 14.74 4.03 -1.70
N GLU A 17 15.74 3.30 -2.17
CA GLU A 17 17.00 3.90 -2.65
C GLU A 17 16.79 4.66 -3.97
N ALA A 18 15.94 4.14 -4.85
CA ALA A 18 15.67 4.76 -6.14
C ALA A 18 14.82 6.03 -6.02
N GLU A 19 14.00 6.12 -4.97
CA GLU A 19 13.06 7.23 -4.78
C GLU A 19 13.23 7.87 -3.39
N PRO A 20 14.38 8.50 -3.14
CA PRO A 20 14.68 9.04 -1.81
C PRO A 20 13.77 10.19 -1.37
N ASP A 21 13.12 10.86 -2.33
CA ASP A 21 12.25 12.00 -2.02
C ASP A 21 10.79 11.61 -1.93
N THR A 22 10.46 10.33 -2.14
CA THR A 22 9.09 9.84 -2.05
C THR A 22 8.78 9.39 -0.63
N LEU A 23 7.67 9.90 -0.10
CA LEU A 23 7.11 9.41 1.17
C LEU A 23 6.33 8.13 0.88
N PHE A 24 6.69 7.05 1.56
CA PHE A 24 5.93 5.80 1.44
C PHE A 24 5.02 5.66 2.65
N LEU A 25 3.72 5.58 2.39
CA LEU A 25 2.73 5.31 3.43
C LEU A 25 2.43 3.82 3.39
N LEU A 26 2.83 3.11 4.43
CA LEU A 26 2.69 1.66 4.50
C LEU A 26 1.40 1.29 5.23
N GLY A 27 0.50 0.64 4.52
CA GLY A 27 -0.80 0.23 5.05
C GLY A 27 -0.72 -0.94 6.03
N PRO A 28 -1.86 -1.33 6.60
CA PRO A 28 -1.91 -2.39 7.58
C PRO A 28 -1.75 -3.78 6.96
N GLY A 29 -1.42 -4.74 7.79
CA GLY A 29 -1.39 -6.14 7.44
C GLY A 29 -0.05 -6.81 7.65
N SER A 30 -0.09 -8.14 7.77
CA SER A 30 1.09 -8.93 8.10
C SER A 30 2.14 -8.95 6.99
N THR A 31 1.72 -8.89 5.73
CA THR A 31 2.66 -8.87 4.61
C THR A 31 3.51 -7.61 4.65
N ILE A 32 2.89 -6.45 4.82
CA ILE A 32 3.60 -5.17 4.86
C ILE A 32 4.45 -5.08 6.11
N GLU A 33 3.94 -5.57 7.26
CA GLU A 33 4.72 -5.61 8.49
C GLU A 33 5.99 -6.46 8.31
N ALA A 34 5.87 -7.61 7.66
CA ALA A 34 7.01 -8.49 7.43
C ALA A 34 8.06 -7.83 6.53
N ILE A 35 7.62 -7.09 5.52
CA ILE A 35 8.53 -6.33 4.66
C ILE A 35 9.27 -5.28 5.48
N ALA A 36 8.55 -4.53 6.30
CA ALA A 36 9.14 -3.50 7.15
C ALA A 36 10.15 -4.08 8.14
N GLN A 37 9.82 -5.22 8.75
CA GLN A 37 10.74 -5.91 9.66
C GLN A 37 12.04 -6.31 8.94
N GLY A 38 11.95 -6.82 7.73
CA GLY A 38 13.11 -7.17 6.92
C GLY A 38 13.99 -5.98 6.57
N LEU A 39 13.41 -4.78 6.57
CA LEU A 39 14.13 -3.53 6.31
C LEU A 39 14.55 -2.81 7.60
N SER A 40 14.27 -3.40 8.75
CA SER A 40 14.51 -2.79 10.07
C SER A 40 13.77 -1.45 10.22
N ALA A 41 12.62 -1.33 9.58
CA ALA A 41 11.76 -0.16 9.71
C ALA A 41 10.63 -0.47 10.68
N ASP A 42 10.39 0.43 11.63
CA ASP A 42 9.29 0.28 12.59
C ASP A 42 7.95 0.29 11.87
N LYS A 43 7.09 -0.64 12.23
CA LYS A 43 5.76 -0.75 11.60
C LYS A 43 4.75 -1.25 12.61
N THR A 44 3.63 -0.55 12.75
CA THR A 44 2.49 -1.07 13.49
C THR A 44 1.76 -2.09 12.62
N LEU A 45 1.18 -3.12 13.23
CA LEU A 45 0.51 -4.17 12.46
C LEU A 45 -0.75 -3.66 11.77
N LEU A 46 -1.55 -2.86 12.47
CA LEU A 46 -2.87 -2.44 12.00
C LEU A 46 -2.93 -0.98 11.55
N GLY A 47 -1.87 -0.21 11.76
CA GLY A 47 -1.86 1.20 11.45
C GLY A 47 -1.22 1.52 10.12
N ILE A 48 -1.21 2.81 9.81
CA ILE A 48 -0.51 3.36 8.65
C ILE A 48 0.72 4.09 9.16
N ASP A 49 1.87 3.72 8.62
CA ASP A 49 3.15 4.25 9.04
C ASP A 49 3.87 4.88 7.86
N ALA A 50 4.59 5.96 8.11
CA ALA A 50 5.27 6.69 7.05
C ALA A 50 6.76 6.40 7.06
N VAL A 51 7.30 6.08 5.89
CA VAL A 51 8.72 5.76 5.70
C VAL A 51 9.30 6.72 4.67
N LEU A 52 10.46 7.29 4.99
CA LEU A 52 11.22 8.15 4.10
C LEU A 52 12.68 7.70 4.12
N ARG A 53 13.24 7.46 2.95
CA ARG A 53 14.62 6.97 2.80
C ARG A 53 14.90 5.72 3.63
N GLY A 54 13.91 4.82 3.69
CA GLY A 54 14.03 3.55 4.41
C GLY A 54 13.88 3.66 5.92
N LYS A 55 13.53 4.82 6.45
CA LYS A 55 13.35 5.03 7.88
C LYS A 55 11.93 5.45 8.21
N THR A 56 11.35 4.86 9.24
CA THR A 56 10.03 5.25 9.71
C THR A 56 10.10 6.61 10.39
N ILE A 57 9.34 7.56 9.86
CA ILE A 57 9.31 8.93 10.40
C ILE A 57 8.05 9.22 11.19
N ALA A 58 7.01 8.42 11.05
CA ALA A 58 5.78 8.54 11.82
C ALA A 58 5.05 7.21 11.84
N LYS A 59 4.37 6.89 12.95
CA LYS A 59 3.69 5.61 13.14
C LYS A 59 2.23 5.84 13.51
N ASP A 60 1.39 4.87 13.12
CA ASP A 60 -0.03 4.80 13.48
C ASP A 60 -0.74 6.13 13.21
N LEU A 61 -0.64 6.57 11.97
CA LEU A 61 -1.17 7.85 11.55
C LEU A 61 -2.68 7.80 11.37
N ASP A 62 -3.36 8.86 11.81
CA ASP A 62 -4.75 9.12 11.44
C ASP A 62 -4.78 9.98 10.16
N GLU A 63 -5.98 10.29 9.67
CA GLU A 63 -6.15 11.12 8.48
C GLU A 63 -5.41 12.46 8.61
N LYS A 64 -5.58 13.12 9.74
CA LYS A 64 -4.98 14.43 9.98
C LYS A 64 -3.46 14.37 9.96
N GLY A 65 -2.88 13.34 10.56
CA GLY A 65 -1.44 13.12 10.54
C GLY A 65 -0.91 12.86 9.15
N ILE A 66 -1.64 12.07 8.35
CA ILE A 66 -1.27 11.80 6.97
C ILE A 66 -1.28 13.09 6.15
N LEU A 67 -2.34 13.88 6.26
CA LEU A 67 -2.44 15.13 5.51
C LEU A 67 -1.34 16.11 5.87
N ALA A 68 -0.99 16.20 7.16
CA ALA A 68 0.12 17.04 7.60
C ALA A 68 1.46 16.62 6.98
N LEU A 69 1.70 15.32 6.88
CA LEU A 69 2.91 14.81 6.23
C LEU A 69 2.90 15.08 4.72
N LEU A 70 1.75 14.95 4.07
CA LEU A 70 1.63 15.23 2.64
C LEU A 70 1.88 16.70 2.32
N ASP A 71 1.60 17.61 3.24
CA ASP A 71 1.94 19.03 3.07
C ASP A 71 3.45 19.23 2.97
N ARG A 72 4.23 18.46 3.73
CA ARG A 72 5.69 18.54 3.74
C ARG A 72 6.36 17.63 2.71
N HIS A 73 5.67 16.54 2.35
CA HIS A 73 6.17 15.54 1.40
C HIS A 73 5.09 15.27 0.37
N PRO A 74 4.91 16.16 -0.62
CA PRO A 74 3.80 16.03 -1.58
C PRO A 74 3.94 14.84 -2.53
N LYS A 75 5.14 14.33 -2.72
CA LYS A 75 5.35 13.14 -3.55
C LYS A 75 5.27 11.92 -2.65
N ALA A 76 4.19 11.15 -2.78
CA ALA A 76 3.92 10.02 -1.91
C ALA A 76 3.40 8.82 -2.70
N THR A 77 3.69 7.63 -2.19
CA THR A 77 3.15 6.36 -2.67
C THR A 77 2.47 5.66 -1.50
N LEU A 78 1.26 5.18 -1.74
CA LEU A 78 0.49 4.42 -0.75
C LEU A 78 0.64 2.93 -1.05
N VAL A 79 1.22 2.19 -0.10
CA VAL A 79 1.44 0.74 -0.22
C VAL A 79 0.32 0.03 0.53
N LEU A 80 -0.44 -0.79 -0.20
CA LEU A 80 -1.59 -1.49 0.35
C LEU A 80 -1.52 -2.98 0.04
N SER A 81 -2.05 -3.78 0.96
CA SER A 81 -2.22 -5.21 0.76
C SER A 81 -3.70 -5.55 0.85
N PRO A 82 -4.21 -6.49 0.06
CA PRO A 82 -5.62 -6.89 0.17
C PRO A 82 -5.94 -7.38 1.57
N ILE A 83 -7.05 -6.90 2.12
CA ILE A 83 -7.48 -7.20 3.48
C ILE A 83 -8.70 -8.12 3.43
N GLY A 84 -8.67 -9.15 4.27
CA GLY A 84 -9.75 -10.11 4.40
C GLY A 84 -9.91 -11.01 3.18
N ALA A 85 -10.86 -11.94 3.26
CA ALA A 85 -11.13 -12.90 2.19
C ALA A 85 -11.73 -12.24 0.95
N GLN A 86 -12.31 -11.05 1.10
CA GLN A 86 -12.96 -10.34 0.01
C GLN A 86 -12.02 -9.47 -0.81
N GLY A 87 -10.78 -9.27 -0.37
CA GLY A 87 -9.76 -8.58 -1.14
C GLY A 87 -9.89 -7.07 -1.20
N PHE A 88 -10.34 -6.42 -0.11
CA PHE A 88 -10.43 -4.97 -0.07
C PHE A 88 -9.04 -4.33 0.02
N LEU A 89 -8.73 -3.44 -0.91
CA LEU A 89 -7.56 -2.57 -0.82
C LEU A 89 -7.87 -1.31 -0.03
N LEU A 90 -9.10 -0.80 -0.13
CA LEU A 90 -9.55 0.41 0.55
C LEU A 90 -10.91 0.15 1.19
N GLY A 91 -11.14 0.75 2.36
CA GLY A 91 -12.42 0.70 3.05
C GLY A 91 -12.51 -0.34 4.14
N ARG A 92 -11.50 -1.18 4.29
CA ARG A 92 -11.45 -2.18 5.37
C ARG A 92 -10.10 -2.07 6.06
N GLY A 93 -10.14 -1.75 7.36
CA GLY A 93 -8.93 -1.67 8.18
C GLY A 93 -8.02 -0.48 7.88
N ASN A 94 -8.39 0.40 6.96
CA ASN A 94 -7.56 1.55 6.58
C ASN A 94 -8.41 2.80 6.30
N LEU A 95 -9.41 3.06 7.15
CA LEU A 95 -10.31 4.20 6.98
C LEU A 95 -9.61 5.55 7.09
N GLN A 96 -8.42 5.61 7.70
CA GLN A 96 -7.60 6.83 7.75
C GLN A 96 -7.20 7.29 6.35
N VAL A 97 -7.20 6.38 5.37
CA VAL A 97 -7.02 6.71 3.96
C VAL A 97 -8.36 7.19 3.43
N SER A 98 -8.68 8.43 3.71
CA SER A 98 -9.93 9.07 3.31
C SER A 98 -9.90 9.47 1.84
N PRO A 99 -11.05 9.84 1.26
CA PRO A 99 -11.08 10.40 -0.08
C PRO A 99 -10.13 11.58 -0.27
N GLU A 100 -10.02 12.47 0.73
CA GLU A 100 -9.10 13.60 0.65
C GLU A 100 -7.65 13.14 0.56
N VAL A 101 -7.26 12.17 1.39
CA VAL A 101 -5.91 11.58 1.33
C VAL A 101 -5.64 10.99 -0.04
N LEU A 102 -6.59 10.23 -0.56
CA LEU A 102 -6.44 9.58 -1.88
C LEU A 102 -6.29 10.61 -3.00
N ARG A 103 -7.04 11.70 -2.95
CA ARG A 103 -6.90 12.77 -3.94
C ARG A 103 -5.53 13.43 -3.87
N ARG A 104 -5.03 13.64 -2.66
CA ARG A 104 -3.71 14.25 -2.44
C ARG A 104 -2.59 13.36 -2.95
N ILE A 105 -2.67 12.06 -2.70
CA ILE A 105 -1.69 11.08 -3.16
C ILE A 105 -1.84 10.85 -4.67
N GLY A 106 -3.06 10.72 -5.14
CA GLY A 106 -3.38 10.36 -6.51
C GLY A 106 -3.54 8.86 -6.70
N THR A 107 -4.58 8.45 -7.42
CA THR A 107 -4.89 7.02 -7.60
C THR A 107 -3.84 6.26 -8.40
N LYS A 108 -2.99 6.96 -9.16
CA LYS A 108 -1.86 6.35 -9.87
C LYS A 108 -0.70 5.98 -8.95
N ASN A 109 -0.70 6.48 -7.73
CA ASN A 109 0.38 6.26 -6.76
C ASN A 109 -0.01 5.23 -5.69
N LEU A 110 -0.86 4.28 -6.06
CA LEU A 110 -1.21 3.13 -5.23
C LEU A 110 -0.34 1.96 -5.65
N LEU A 111 0.35 1.36 -4.69
CA LEU A 111 1.17 0.17 -4.91
C LEU A 111 0.56 -0.99 -4.13
N ALA A 112 -0.05 -1.93 -4.84
CA ALA A 112 -0.60 -3.12 -4.22
C ALA A 112 0.49 -4.18 -4.08
N VAL A 113 0.52 -4.84 -2.93
CA VAL A 113 1.50 -5.90 -2.64
C VAL A 113 0.81 -7.09 -1.98
N ALA A 114 1.19 -8.28 -2.38
CA ALA A 114 0.66 -9.52 -1.80
C ALA A 114 1.64 -10.66 -2.05
N THR A 115 1.58 -11.69 -1.21
CA THR A 115 2.26 -12.94 -1.55
C THR A 115 1.48 -13.62 -2.69
N PRO A 116 2.13 -14.46 -3.52
CA PRO A 116 1.42 -15.19 -4.57
C PRO A 116 0.25 -16.03 -4.03
N ALA A 117 0.44 -16.67 -2.88
CA ALA A 117 -0.60 -17.49 -2.26
C ALA A 117 -1.81 -16.66 -1.86
N LYS A 118 -1.59 -15.49 -1.24
CA LYS A 118 -2.67 -14.59 -0.87
C LYS A 118 -3.42 -14.10 -2.09
N LEU A 119 -2.69 -13.72 -3.13
CA LEU A 119 -3.32 -13.22 -4.35
C LEU A 119 -4.13 -14.30 -5.05
N ALA A 120 -3.61 -15.54 -5.09
CA ALA A 120 -4.33 -16.66 -5.66
C ALA A 120 -5.64 -16.95 -4.92
N ALA A 121 -5.69 -16.67 -3.62
CA ALA A 121 -6.88 -16.86 -2.79
C ALA A 121 -7.84 -15.66 -2.85
N THR A 122 -7.49 -14.61 -3.59
CA THR A 122 -8.28 -13.37 -3.69
C THR A 122 -8.86 -13.26 -5.10
N PRO A 123 -10.13 -13.60 -5.31
CA PRO A 123 -10.70 -13.62 -6.67
C PRO A 123 -10.63 -12.28 -7.39
N VAL A 124 -10.97 -11.21 -6.68
CA VAL A 124 -10.92 -9.84 -7.22
C VAL A 124 -10.47 -8.89 -6.13
N LEU A 125 -9.91 -7.75 -6.55
CA LEU A 125 -9.62 -6.65 -5.64
C LEU A 125 -10.85 -5.75 -5.55
N ARG A 126 -11.07 -5.19 -4.36
CA ARG A 126 -12.23 -4.32 -4.12
C ARG A 126 -11.76 -3.00 -3.54
N VAL A 127 -12.51 -1.94 -3.85
CA VAL A 127 -12.26 -0.61 -3.29
C VAL A 127 -13.57 -0.01 -2.80
N ASP A 128 -13.52 0.58 -1.62
CA ASP A 128 -14.64 1.27 -1.02
C ASP A 128 -14.10 2.44 -0.19
N SER A 129 -13.72 3.50 -0.88
CA SER A 129 -13.11 4.67 -0.24
C SER A 129 -14.14 5.56 0.48
N GLY A 130 -15.42 5.31 0.24
CA GLY A 130 -16.48 6.19 0.71
C GLY A 130 -16.83 7.30 -0.29
N ASP A 131 -16.11 7.37 -1.41
CA ASP A 131 -16.37 8.35 -2.47
C ASP A 131 -16.53 7.62 -3.80
N GLU A 132 -17.75 7.65 -4.34
CA GLU A 132 -18.07 6.89 -5.54
C GLU A 132 -17.25 7.34 -6.76
N SER A 133 -16.93 8.61 -6.84
CA SER A 133 -16.13 9.15 -7.95
C SER A 133 -14.71 8.59 -7.94
N LEU A 134 -14.09 8.52 -6.77
CA LEU A 134 -12.75 7.92 -6.63
C LEU A 134 -12.78 6.42 -6.89
N ASP A 135 -13.79 5.73 -6.36
CA ASP A 135 -13.91 4.30 -6.57
C ASP A 135 -14.12 3.97 -8.04
N ALA A 136 -14.95 4.76 -8.73
CA ALA A 136 -15.14 4.61 -10.17
C ALA A 136 -13.86 4.85 -10.95
N GLU A 137 -13.06 5.84 -10.54
CA GLU A 137 -11.78 6.12 -11.18
C GLU A 137 -10.83 4.91 -11.07
N ILE A 138 -10.77 4.29 -9.90
CA ILE A 138 -9.93 3.11 -9.68
C ILE A 138 -10.49 1.91 -10.47
N ARG A 139 -11.81 1.70 -10.43
CA ARG A 139 -12.45 0.59 -11.15
C ARG A 139 -12.27 0.67 -12.66
N ARG A 140 -12.17 1.87 -13.22
CA ARG A 140 -11.95 2.05 -14.66
C ARG A 140 -10.60 1.52 -15.14
N LYS A 141 -9.66 1.30 -14.22
CA LYS A 141 -8.39 0.66 -14.56
C LYS A 141 -8.57 -0.82 -14.90
N GLU A 142 -9.66 -1.44 -14.44
CA GLU A 142 -10.03 -2.85 -14.62
C GLU A 142 -9.09 -3.84 -13.94
N TYR A 143 -7.80 -3.58 -13.98
CA TYR A 143 -6.74 -4.41 -13.38
C TYR A 143 -5.73 -3.53 -12.68
N LEU A 144 -5.11 -4.07 -11.65
CA LEU A 144 -3.95 -3.46 -11.01
C LEU A 144 -2.78 -4.43 -11.09
N PHE A 145 -1.59 -3.88 -11.27
CA PHE A 145 -0.38 -4.66 -11.05
C PHE A 145 -0.18 -4.82 -9.55
N VAL A 146 -0.06 -6.07 -9.11
CA VAL A 146 0.22 -6.40 -7.71
C VAL A 146 1.65 -6.91 -7.62
N LEU A 147 2.45 -6.29 -6.79
CA LEU A 147 3.82 -6.73 -6.53
C LEU A 147 3.78 -8.01 -5.71
N ILE A 148 4.36 -9.09 -6.23
CA ILE A 148 4.33 -10.41 -5.58
C ILE A 148 5.71 -10.99 -5.30
N GLY A 149 6.78 -10.31 -5.70
CA GLY A 149 8.15 -10.75 -5.51
C GLY A 149 9.13 -9.72 -6.01
N TYR A 150 10.39 -10.07 -6.07
CA TYR A 150 11.42 -9.16 -6.53
C TYR A 150 11.22 -8.82 -8.01
N ARG A 151 10.95 -7.54 -8.30
CA ARG A 151 10.68 -7.05 -9.66
C ARG A 151 9.64 -7.89 -10.40
N THR A 152 8.70 -8.47 -9.64
CA THR A 152 7.70 -9.38 -10.18
C THR A 152 6.32 -8.87 -9.82
N THR A 153 5.53 -8.55 -10.84
CA THR A 153 4.14 -8.11 -10.67
C THR A 153 3.21 -9.06 -11.40
N LYS A 154 1.96 -9.08 -10.94
CA LYS A 154 0.90 -9.83 -11.60
C LYS A 154 -0.31 -8.93 -11.74
N LEU A 155 -0.92 -8.91 -12.93
CA LEU A 155 -2.18 -8.21 -13.13
C LEU A 155 -3.29 -8.94 -12.40
N HIS A 156 -4.07 -8.20 -11.62
CA HIS A 156 -5.19 -8.77 -10.90
C HIS A 156 -6.41 -7.91 -11.09
N ARG A 157 -7.55 -8.56 -11.28
CA ARG A 157 -8.80 -7.90 -11.63
C ARG A 157 -9.35 -7.09 -10.47
N ILE A 158 -9.88 -5.90 -10.77
CA ILE A 158 -10.65 -5.08 -9.83
C ILE A 158 -12.13 -5.37 -10.09
N GLN A 159 -12.93 -5.52 -9.04
CA GLN A 159 -14.36 -5.69 -9.19
C GLN A 159 -14.98 -4.44 -9.78
N SER A 160 -15.75 -4.66 -10.82
CA SER A 160 -16.47 -3.57 -11.51
C SER A 160 -17.65 -3.05 -10.68
#